data_b17ac1ff7b5aae75d4aec1294599dc6b
#
_entry.id   b17ac1ff7b5aae75d4aec1294599dc6b
#
_cell.length_a   1.000
_cell.length_b   1.000
_cell.length_c   1.000
_cell.angle_alpha   90.00
_cell.angle_beta   90.00
_cell.angle_gamma   90.00
#
_symmetry.space_group_name_H-M   'P 1'
#
loop_
_entity.id
_entity.type
_entity.pdbx_description
1 polymer ?
#
loop_
_entity_poly.entity_id
_entity_poly.type
_entity_poly.pdbx_seq_one_letter_code
_entity_poly.pdbx_strand_id
1 'polypeptide(L)'
;MSGQINRRTALGEAIFNIASNTSYKSYLEIGTWNGQGSTKCFLDGLLPRDDEWSFYSLESDPSFYNQSINFWSDVEKNPKVNLLLGRIIDEDELIDINNLKKQDPVKKEYPIWKQNDLNNYQQVENIAHLLPEFFDVILLDGGEFSTLAEF
;
A
#
# COMPACT_ATOMS: atom_id res chain seq x y z
N MET A 1 12.33 4.81 11.19
CA MET A 1 12.22 5.85 10.15
C MET A 1 10.75 6.10 9.91
N SER A 2 10.29 7.32 10.02
CA SER A 2 8.98 7.71 9.52
C SER A 2 9.05 7.64 8.00
N GLY A 3 8.04 7.06 7.34
CA GLY A 3 7.93 7.04 5.90
C GLY A 3 8.01 8.44 5.29
N GLN A 4 8.28 8.52 4.01
CA GLN A 4 8.31 9.80 3.29
C GLN A 4 6.95 10.49 3.35
N ILE A 5 5.83 9.72 3.33
CA ILE A 5 4.46 10.22 3.49
C ILE A 5 4.11 10.24 4.97
N ASN A 6 3.69 11.39 5.47
CA ASN A 6 3.18 11.56 6.83
C ASN A 6 2.24 12.77 6.91
N ARG A 7 1.54 12.95 8.03
CA ARG A 7 0.57 14.03 8.25
C ARG A 7 1.10 15.46 8.03
N ARG A 8 2.41 15.65 7.97
CA ARG A 8 3.05 16.96 7.72
C ARG A 8 3.39 17.17 6.24
N THR A 9 3.24 16.16 5.39
CA THR A 9 3.41 16.29 3.95
C THR A 9 2.08 16.60 3.28
N ALA A 10 2.11 17.31 2.14
CA ALA A 10 0.90 17.66 1.40
C ALA A 10 0.09 16.41 1.00
N LEU A 11 0.76 15.33 0.57
CA LEU A 11 0.10 14.08 0.23
C LEU A 11 -0.50 13.40 1.48
N GLY A 12 0.21 13.33 2.58
CA GLY A 12 -0.30 12.72 3.81
C GLY A 12 -1.48 13.50 4.41
N GLU A 13 -1.48 14.83 4.30
CA GLU A 13 -2.64 15.64 4.68
C GLU A 13 -3.84 15.42 3.76
N ALA A 14 -3.61 15.31 2.45
CA ALA A 14 -4.66 15.00 1.47
C ALA A 14 -5.28 13.62 1.75
N ILE A 15 -4.47 12.58 2.01
CA ILE A 15 -4.93 11.25 2.38
C ILE A 15 -5.81 11.31 3.62
N PHE A 16 -5.38 12.00 4.67
CA PHE A 16 -6.17 12.17 5.89
C PHE A 16 -7.51 12.87 5.64
N ASN A 17 -7.52 13.94 4.86
CA ASN A 17 -8.74 14.69 4.54
C ASN A 17 -9.73 13.83 3.74
N ILE A 18 -9.24 13.05 2.77
CA ILE A 18 -10.06 12.10 2.01
C ILE A 18 -10.60 11.01 2.93
N ALA A 19 -9.78 10.44 3.80
CA ALA A 19 -10.17 9.42 4.75
C ALA A 19 -11.22 9.92 5.77
N SER A 20 -11.11 11.17 6.19
CA SER A 20 -12.05 11.81 7.11
C SER A 20 -13.40 12.16 6.45
N ASN A 21 -13.47 12.16 5.11
CA ASN A 21 -14.67 12.50 4.37
C ASN A 21 -15.63 11.31 4.32
N THR A 22 -16.79 11.45 4.94
CA THR A 22 -17.81 10.39 5.04
C THR A 22 -18.51 10.06 3.71
N SER A 23 -18.26 10.81 2.64
CA SER A 23 -18.73 10.47 1.29
C SER A 23 -18.02 9.25 0.68
N TYR A 24 -16.80 8.94 1.11
CA TYR A 24 -16.04 7.78 0.68
C TYR A 24 -16.13 6.67 1.73
N LYS A 25 -16.38 5.43 1.28
CA LYS A 25 -16.66 4.29 2.16
C LYS A 25 -15.65 3.14 2.02
N SER A 26 -14.99 3.03 0.88
CA SER A 26 -14.09 1.93 0.59
C SER A 26 -12.73 2.42 0.08
N TYR A 27 -11.67 1.89 0.69
CA TYR A 27 -10.31 2.36 0.48
C TYR A 27 -9.38 1.19 0.22
N LEU A 28 -8.52 1.32 -0.80
CA LEU A 28 -7.43 0.40 -1.09
C LEU A 28 -6.10 1.16 -1.08
N GLU A 29 -5.14 0.60 -0.39
CA GLU A 29 -3.74 1.00 -0.42
C GLU A 29 -2.86 -0.17 -0.87
N ILE A 30 -2.00 0.05 -1.86
CA ILE A 30 -0.94 -0.87 -2.22
C ILE A 30 0.37 -0.27 -1.75
N GLY A 31 1.07 -0.96 -0.84
CA GLY A 31 2.30 -0.48 -0.21
C GLY A 31 2.08 0.01 1.22
N THR A 32 1.76 -0.92 2.12
CA THR A 32 1.62 -0.65 3.56
C THR A 32 2.95 -0.23 4.21
N TRP A 33 4.06 -0.82 3.71
CA TRP A 33 5.36 -0.75 4.34
C TRP A 33 5.26 -1.13 5.83
N ASN A 34 5.89 -0.38 6.75
CA ASN A 34 5.79 -0.65 8.20
C ASN A 34 4.52 -0.08 8.86
N GLY A 35 3.57 0.43 8.10
CA GLY A 35 2.29 0.97 8.58
C GLY A 35 2.34 2.38 9.15
N GLN A 36 3.48 3.05 9.15
CA GLN A 36 3.65 4.38 9.77
C GLN A 36 3.67 5.55 8.77
N GLY A 37 3.47 5.23 7.48
CA GLY A 37 3.42 6.20 6.39
C GLY A 37 1.99 6.60 6.02
N SER A 38 1.63 6.36 4.76
CA SER A 38 0.29 6.62 4.21
C SER A 38 -0.80 5.84 4.93
N THR A 39 -0.56 4.59 5.32
CA THR A 39 -1.46 3.78 6.15
C THR A 39 -1.89 4.52 7.41
N LYS A 40 -0.92 5.14 8.11
CA LYS A 40 -1.23 5.95 9.30
C LYS A 40 -2.10 7.16 8.95
N CYS A 41 -1.85 7.81 7.82
CA CYS A 41 -2.67 8.95 7.39
C CYS A 41 -4.13 8.54 7.11
N PHE A 42 -4.35 7.38 6.48
CA PHE A 42 -5.69 6.81 6.32
C PHE A 42 -6.35 6.50 7.65
N LEU A 43 -5.68 5.73 8.51
CA LEU A 43 -6.26 5.28 9.78
C LEU A 43 -6.50 6.42 10.76
N ASP A 44 -5.66 7.45 10.78
CA ASP A 44 -5.91 8.68 11.57
C ASP A 44 -7.23 9.37 11.17
N GLY A 45 -7.62 9.28 9.89
CA GLY A 45 -8.87 9.84 9.39
C GLY A 45 -10.08 8.92 9.54
N LEU A 46 -9.87 7.60 9.42
CA LEU A 46 -10.93 6.59 9.42
C LEU A 46 -11.37 6.18 10.82
N LEU A 47 -10.43 5.94 11.73
CA LEU A 47 -10.73 5.40 13.07
C LEU A 47 -11.66 6.27 13.91
N PRO A 48 -11.62 7.63 13.83
CA PRO A 48 -12.57 8.47 14.56
C PRO A 48 -14.00 8.45 14.01
N ARG A 49 -14.22 7.85 12.81
CA ARG A 49 -15.52 7.82 12.16
C ARG A 49 -16.42 6.75 12.77
N ASP A 50 -17.68 7.08 12.96
CA ASP A 50 -18.74 6.19 13.48
C ASP A 50 -19.61 5.56 12.39
N ASP A 51 -19.43 6.00 11.11
CA ASP A 51 -20.15 5.47 9.96
C ASP A 51 -19.51 4.16 9.42
N GLU A 52 -20.16 3.55 8.43
CA GLU A 52 -19.63 2.36 7.75
C GLU A 52 -18.53 2.73 6.75
N TRP A 53 -17.40 2.05 6.85
CA TRP A 53 -16.27 2.13 5.92
C TRP A 53 -15.46 0.84 5.95
N SER A 54 -14.63 0.62 4.93
CA SER A 54 -13.66 -0.47 4.89
C SER A 54 -12.32 0.02 4.33
N PHE A 55 -11.23 -0.46 4.91
CA PHE A 55 -9.88 -0.15 4.50
C PHE A 55 -9.09 -1.45 4.28
N TYR A 56 -8.50 -1.56 3.09
CA TYR A 56 -7.62 -2.64 2.69
C TYR A 56 -6.24 -2.05 2.41
N SER A 57 -5.20 -2.59 3.02
CA SER A 57 -3.82 -2.22 2.78
C SER A 57 -2.97 -3.46 2.56
N LEU A 58 -2.27 -3.51 1.43
CA LEU A 58 -1.50 -4.65 0.99
C LEU A 58 -0.01 -4.38 1.07
N GLU A 59 0.74 -5.38 1.56
CA GLU A 59 2.19 -5.39 1.59
C GLU A 59 2.72 -6.69 0.99
N SER A 60 3.68 -6.58 0.10
CA SER A 60 4.32 -7.75 -0.54
C SER A 60 5.59 -8.21 0.16
N ASP A 61 6.18 -7.39 1.02
CA ASP A 61 7.33 -7.77 1.83
C ASP A 61 6.88 -8.33 3.19
N PRO A 62 7.11 -9.64 3.47
CA PRO A 62 6.70 -10.24 4.73
C PRO A 62 7.28 -9.56 5.98
N SER A 63 8.48 -8.99 5.87
CA SER A 63 9.13 -8.31 7.00
C SER A 63 8.44 -6.98 7.33
N PHE A 64 8.13 -6.18 6.31
CA PHE A 64 7.38 -4.94 6.50
C PHE A 64 5.93 -5.20 6.92
N TYR A 65 5.30 -6.22 6.36
CA TYR A 65 3.97 -6.65 6.81
C TYR A 65 3.95 -6.96 8.30
N ASN A 66 4.90 -7.77 8.80
CA ASN A 66 4.98 -8.09 10.22
C ASN A 66 5.22 -6.84 11.10
N GLN A 67 6.00 -5.88 10.62
CA GLN A 67 6.19 -4.61 11.32
C GLN A 67 4.88 -3.82 11.40
N SER A 68 4.11 -3.78 10.31
CA SER A 68 2.82 -3.06 10.26
C SER A 68 1.77 -3.70 11.19
N ILE A 69 1.67 -5.03 11.21
CA ILE A 69 0.77 -5.76 12.12
C ILE A 69 1.14 -5.49 13.59
N ASN A 70 2.42 -5.51 13.93
CA ASN A 70 2.87 -5.20 15.28
C ASN A 70 2.55 -3.74 15.67
N PHE A 71 2.75 -2.80 14.76
CA PHE A 71 2.46 -1.39 15.02
C PHE A 71 0.95 -1.14 15.21
N TRP A 72 0.11 -1.81 14.45
CA TRP A 72 -1.35 -1.67 14.47
C TRP A 72 -2.06 -2.80 15.23
N SER A 73 -1.40 -3.48 16.16
CA SER A 73 -1.94 -4.65 16.88
C SER A 73 -3.28 -4.41 17.58
N ASP A 74 -3.53 -3.18 18.03
CA ASP A 74 -4.81 -2.81 18.65
C ASP A 74 -5.91 -2.55 17.62
N VAL A 75 -5.54 -2.24 16.38
CA VAL A 75 -6.45 -1.86 15.28
C VAL A 75 -6.75 -3.04 14.36
N GLU A 76 -5.84 -4.00 14.25
CA GLU A 76 -5.97 -5.22 13.42
C GLU A 76 -7.27 -6.00 13.73
N LYS A 77 -7.75 -5.93 14.97
CA LYS A 77 -9.01 -6.58 15.40
C LYS A 77 -10.27 -5.83 14.95
N ASN A 78 -10.13 -4.62 14.43
CA ASN A 78 -11.26 -3.88 13.89
C ASN A 78 -11.68 -4.50 12.55
N PRO A 79 -12.91 -5.03 12.40
CA PRO A 79 -13.34 -5.69 11.17
C PRO A 79 -13.39 -4.79 9.94
N LYS A 80 -13.28 -3.48 10.11
CA LYS A 80 -13.20 -2.50 9.03
C LYS A 80 -11.79 -2.35 8.47
N VAL A 81 -10.75 -2.85 9.17
CA VAL A 81 -9.34 -2.73 8.79
C VAL A 81 -8.80 -4.09 8.35
N ASN A 82 -8.27 -4.14 7.14
CA ASN A 82 -7.71 -5.34 6.54
C ASN A 82 -6.27 -5.06 6.11
N LEU A 83 -5.29 -5.42 6.95
CA LEU A 83 -3.89 -5.41 6.61
C LEU A 83 -3.52 -6.78 6.06
N LEU A 84 -3.12 -6.86 4.79
CA LEU A 84 -2.98 -8.11 4.07
C LEU A 84 -1.56 -8.28 3.52
N LEU A 85 -1.01 -9.49 3.70
CA LEU A 85 0.22 -9.90 3.03
C LEU A 85 -0.13 -10.47 1.66
N GLY A 86 0.34 -9.84 0.59
CA GLY A 86 0.06 -10.29 -0.76
C GLY A 86 0.32 -9.24 -1.83
N ARG A 87 0.04 -9.62 -3.06
CA ARG A 87 0.16 -8.81 -4.28
C ARG A 87 -1.10 -8.94 -5.13
N ILE A 88 -1.30 -8.05 -6.08
CA ILE A 88 -2.44 -8.08 -7.01
C ILE A 88 -2.04 -8.25 -8.48
N ILE A 89 -0.75 -8.24 -8.78
CA ILE A 89 -0.20 -8.51 -10.11
C ILE A 89 0.71 -9.73 -10.06
N ASP A 90 1.01 -10.31 -11.21
CA ASP A 90 1.93 -11.44 -11.32
C ASP A 90 3.37 -10.98 -11.62
N GLU A 91 4.35 -11.88 -11.41
CA GLU A 91 5.77 -11.54 -11.51
C GLU A 91 6.18 -11.05 -12.91
N ASP A 92 5.57 -11.59 -13.94
CA ASP A 92 5.80 -11.23 -15.34
C ASP A 92 5.20 -9.87 -15.74
N GLU A 93 4.31 -9.31 -14.91
CA GLU A 93 3.74 -7.97 -15.09
C GLU A 93 4.65 -6.86 -14.52
N LEU A 94 5.71 -7.21 -13.76
CA LEU A 94 6.69 -6.24 -13.28
C LEU A 94 7.44 -5.60 -14.46
N ILE A 95 7.46 -4.27 -14.49
CA ILE A 95 8.09 -3.52 -15.58
C ILE A 95 9.60 -3.82 -15.68
N ASP A 96 10.11 -3.93 -16.91
CA ASP A 96 11.53 -4.09 -17.16
C ASP A 96 12.31 -2.80 -16.77
N ILE A 97 13.47 -2.97 -16.14
CA ILE A 97 14.38 -1.87 -15.79
C ILE A 97 14.70 -0.98 -17.00
N ASN A 98 14.83 -1.57 -18.21
CA ASN A 98 15.12 -0.81 -19.42
C ASN A 98 13.94 0.09 -19.85
N ASN A 99 12.72 -0.23 -19.47
CA ASN A 99 11.56 0.62 -19.73
C ASN A 99 11.48 1.79 -18.73
N LEU A 100 11.90 1.57 -17.48
CA LEU A 100 12.03 2.65 -16.49
C LEU A 100 13.12 3.66 -16.88
N LYS A 101 14.23 3.19 -17.44
CA LYS A 101 15.34 4.05 -17.90
C LYS A 101 14.95 5.14 -18.90
N LYS A 102 13.83 4.96 -19.60
CA LYS A 102 13.34 5.95 -20.57
C LYS A 102 12.61 7.11 -19.90
N GLN A 103 12.21 6.96 -18.63
CA GLN A 103 11.36 7.91 -17.92
C GLN A 103 12.10 8.65 -16.79
N ASP A 104 13.19 8.08 -16.26
CA ASP A 104 13.90 8.64 -15.10
C ASP A 104 15.41 8.33 -15.18
N PRO A 105 16.31 9.19 -14.67
CA PRO A 105 17.75 8.88 -14.60
C PRO A 105 17.95 7.63 -13.73
N VAL A 106 18.63 6.66 -14.31
CA VAL A 106 18.87 5.33 -13.72
C VAL A 106 19.49 5.43 -12.34
N LYS A 107 18.77 5.05 -11.31
CA LYS A 107 19.34 4.81 -10.00
C LYS A 107 20.14 3.50 -10.04
N LYS A 108 21.32 3.51 -9.44
CA LYS A 108 22.20 2.32 -9.38
C LYS A 108 21.57 1.16 -8.60
N GLU A 109 20.61 1.49 -7.75
CA GLU A 109 19.90 0.58 -6.87
C GLU A 109 18.77 -0.20 -7.57
N TYR A 110 18.30 0.21 -8.76
CA TYR A 110 17.17 -0.43 -9.45
C TYR A 110 17.31 -1.95 -9.63
N PRO A 111 18.47 -2.52 -9.98
CA PRO A 111 18.60 -3.96 -10.08
C PRO A 111 18.39 -4.68 -8.74
N ILE A 112 18.83 -4.07 -7.65
CA ILE A 112 18.68 -4.61 -6.29
C ILE A 112 17.21 -4.54 -5.88
N TRP A 113 16.55 -3.41 -6.11
CA TRP A 113 15.14 -3.24 -5.76
C TRP A 113 14.24 -4.19 -6.55
N LYS A 114 14.46 -4.33 -7.87
CA LYS A 114 13.71 -5.29 -8.68
C LYS A 114 13.90 -6.71 -8.21
N GLN A 115 15.13 -7.09 -7.85
CA GLN A 115 15.38 -8.44 -7.33
C GLN A 115 14.67 -8.66 -5.99
N ASN A 116 14.63 -7.66 -5.13
CA ASN A 116 13.88 -7.73 -3.87
C ASN A 116 12.39 -7.91 -4.12
N ASP A 117 11.80 -7.15 -5.04
CA ASP A 117 10.39 -7.29 -5.41
C ASP A 117 10.08 -8.68 -5.96
N LEU A 118 10.92 -9.21 -6.86
CA LEU A 118 10.78 -10.58 -7.36
C LEU A 118 10.87 -11.62 -6.23
N ASN A 119 11.83 -11.47 -5.33
CA ASN A 119 11.97 -12.38 -4.19
C ASN A 119 10.75 -12.34 -3.27
N ASN A 120 10.20 -11.15 -3.03
CA ASN A 120 9.00 -10.98 -2.22
C ASN A 120 7.78 -11.60 -2.93
N TYR A 121 7.61 -11.36 -4.23
CA TYR A 121 6.51 -11.90 -5.02
C TYR A 121 6.49 -13.43 -5.07
N GLN A 122 7.66 -14.08 -5.00
CA GLN A 122 7.77 -15.54 -4.90
C GLN A 122 7.34 -16.07 -3.53
N GLN A 123 7.35 -15.25 -2.49
CA GLN A 123 7.00 -15.62 -1.12
C GLN A 123 5.54 -15.32 -0.76
N VAL A 124 4.83 -14.51 -1.56
CA VAL A 124 3.46 -14.08 -1.27
C VAL A 124 2.53 -14.42 -2.42
N GLU A 125 1.26 -14.59 -2.10
CA GLU A 125 0.22 -14.94 -3.07
C GLU A 125 -0.33 -13.70 -3.78
N ASN A 126 -0.83 -13.90 -5.00
CA ASN A 126 -1.72 -12.95 -5.65
C ASN A 126 -3.10 -13.07 -4.99
N ILE A 127 -3.50 -12.02 -4.28
CA ILE A 127 -4.73 -11.97 -3.49
C ILE A 127 -5.80 -11.07 -4.11
N ALA A 128 -5.66 -10.68 -5.37
CA ALA A 128 -6.64 -9.82 -6.04
C ALA A 128 -8.07 -10.37 -5.94
N HIS A 129 -8.23 -11.71 -5.98
CA HIS A 129 -9.53 -12.38 -5.87
C HIS A 129 -10.19 -12.27 -4.49
N LEU A 130 -9.45 -11.84 -3.45
CA LEU A 130 -9.97 -11.63 -2.09
C LEU A 130 -10.46 -10.20 -1.88
N LEU A 131 -10.15 -9.28 -2.79
CA LEU A 131 -10.51 -7.88 -2.68
C LEU A 131 -11.93 -7.62 -3.22
N PRO A 132 -12.63 -6.61 -2.69
CA PRO A 132 -13.84 -6.08 -3.32
C PRO A 132 -13.62 -5.65 -4.78
N GLU A 133 -14.65 -5.71 -5.61
CA GLU A 133 -14.58 -5.31 -7.01
C GLU A 133 -14.40 -3.79 -7.21
N PHE A 134 -14.81 -3.00 -6.22
CA PHE A 134 -14.80 -1.53 -6.32
C PHE A 134 -14.28 -0.90 -5.05
N PHE A 135 -13.54 0.20 -5.23
CA PHE A 135 -13.09 1.08 -4.17
C PHE A 135 -13.41 2.54 -4.54
N ASP A 136 -13.80 3.34 -3.55
CA ASP A 136 -14.00 4.78 -3.74
C ASP A 136 -12.66 5.51 -3.86
N VAL A 137 -11.64 5.02 -3.16
CA VAL A 137 -10.30 5.60 -3.09
C VAL A 137 -9.25 4.51 -3.24
N ILE A 138 -8.30 4.74 -4.13
CA ILE A 138 -7.15 3.84 -4.32
C ILE A 138 -5.86 4.66 -4.23
N LEU A 139 -4.92 4.21 -3.41
CA LEU A 139 -3.55 4.70 -3.36
C LEU A 139 -2.60 3.59 -3.83
N LEU A 140 -1.86 3.86 -4.91
CA LEU A 140 -0.82 2.96 -5.42
C LEU A 140 0.55 3.51 -5.02
N ASP A 141 1.16 2.93 -4.01
CA ASP A 141 2.49 3.27 -3.47
C ASP A 141 3.34 2.02 -3.25
N GLY A 142 3.10 1.00 -4.09
CA GLY A 142 3.71 -0.32 -3.95
C GLY A 142 5.18 -0.37 -4.35
N GLY A 143 5.54 0.25 -5.45
CA GLY A 143 6.93 0.26 -5.92
C GLY A 143 7.10 0.68 -7.37
N GLU A 144 8.33 0.96 -7.76
CA GLU A 144 8.67 1.48 -9.09
C GLU A 144 8.37 0.46 -10.21
N PHE A 145 8.35 -0.83 -9.91
CA PHE A 145 8.20 -1.89 -10.89
C PHE A 145 6.79 -2.43 -11.00
N SER A 146 5.94 -2.23 -10.01
CA SER A 146 4.61 -2.81 -9.91
C SER A 146 3.49 -1.80 -10.23
N THR A 147 3.64 -0.55 -9.82
CA THR A 147 2.56 0.44 -9.81
C THR A 147 1.83 0.60 -11.15
N LEU A 148 2.55 0.50 -12.29
CA LEU A 148 1.92 0.62 -13.60
C LEU A 148 0.97 -0.55 -13.92
N ALA A 149 1.29 -1.76 -13.48
CA ALA A 149 0.47 -2.94 -13.70
C ALA A 149 -0.68 -3.05 -12.67
N GLU A 150 -0.50 -2.46 -11.49
CA GLU A 150 -1.53 -2.36 -10.45
C GLU A 150 -2.66 -1.39 -10.81
N PHE A 151 -2.35 -0.39 -11.67
CA PHE A 151 -3.34 0.58 -12.17
C PHE A 151 -4.27 -0.03 -13.21
#